data_5f1c5a2f0e9281e90bb81f2151a0dee5
#
_entry.id   5f1c5a2f0e9281e90bb81f2151a0dee5
#
_cell.length_a   1.000
_cell.length_b   1.000
_cell.length_c   1.000
_cell.angle_alpha   90.00
_cell.angle_beta   90.00
_cell.angle_gamma   90.00
#
_symmetry.space_group_name_H-M   'P 1'
#
loop_
_entity.id
_entity.type
_entity.pdbx_description
1 polymer ?
#
loop_
_entity_poly.entity_id
_entity_poly.type
_entity_poly.pdbx_seq_one_letter_code
_entity_poly.pdbx_strand_id
1 'polypeptide(L)'
;GEVALGGMTTTQAQQAVVERLAKYIHQPQVSVSVVECASQEITVTGAVMKPGVYPIQRPRTLIEVLSLAGGLSSGAGSTIDVRTQASDPHTGKSAPQRFIIDIKELLKDPNSNGLLVGGGDSIYIAQAGYYFVDGAVGRPGAYPLQPGTSAYKAATIAGGTKWDAVLDQVRVIRTDESGNPVEKIVDIAAVRDRGAPDMPLQEGDVVVVDTNAVKSGFVTLWDNTFRVIALGALF
;
A
#
# COMPACT_ATOMS: atom_id res chain seq x y z
N GLY A 1 -38.76 -29.22 -15.19
CA GLY A 1 -38.74 -27.89 -15.78
C GLY A 1 -37.73 -27.04 -15.07
N GLU A 2 -37.14 -26.05 -15.73
CA GLU A 2 -36.14 -25.12 -15.16
C GLU A 2 -36.85 -24.05 -14.32
N VAL A 3 -36.24 -23.66 -13.20
CA VAL A 3 -36.67 -22.54 -12.36
C VAL A 3 -35.50 -21.54 -12.31
N ALA A 4 -35.74 -20.32 -12.76
CA ALA A 4 -34.73 -19.26 -12.68
C ALA A 4 -34.67 -18.75 -11.24
N LEU A 5 -33.53 -18.97 -10.53
CA LEU A 5 -33.33 -18.58 -9.13
C LEU A 5 -32.36 -17.41 -8.99
N GLY A 6 -31.81 -16.88 -10.09
CA GLY A 6 -30.83 -15.77 -10.06
C GLY A 6 -31.44 -14.53 -9.42
N GLY A 7 -30.69 -13.93 -8.46
CA GLY A 7 -31.11 -12.71 -7.73
C GLY A 7 -32.13 -12.92 -6.61
N MET A 8 -32.53 -14.17 -6.31
CA MET A 8 -33.47 -14.49 -5.23
C MET A 8 -32.72 -14.80 -3.91
N THR A 9 -33.34 -14.47 -2.79
CA THR A 9 -32.90 -15.00 -1.50
C THR A 9 -33.24 -16.49 -1.38
N THR A 10 -32.61 -17.21 -0.44
CA THR A 10 -32.90 -18.64 -0.21
C THR A 10 -34.36 -18.89 0.08
N THR A 11 -35.02 -18.00 0.81
CA THR A 11 -36.44 -18.06 1.12
C THR A 11 -37.32 -17.89 -0.13
N GLN A 12 -36.98 -16.90 -0.97
CA GLN A 12 -37.67 -16.67 -2.25
C GLN A 12 -37.49 -17.84 -3.23
N ALA A 13 -36.24 -18.35 -3.31
CA ALA A 13 -35.93 -19.54 -4.12
C ALA A 13 -36.71 -20.77 -3.64
N GLN A 14 -36.78 -20.98 -2.32
CA GLN A 14 -37.56 -22.06 -1.72
C GLN A 14 -39.05 -21.95 -2.12
N GLN A 15 -39.63 -20.76 -2.02
CA GLN A 15 -41.02 -20.51 -2.36
C GLN A 15 -41.30 -20.70 -3.84
N ALA A 16 -40.43 -20.21 -4.72
CA ALA A 16 -40.55 -20.41 -6.18
C ALA A 16 -40.52 -21.90 -6.57
N VAL A 17 -39.66 -22.68 -5.89
CA VAL A 17 -39.60 -24.14 -6.12
C VAL A 17 -40.85 -24.84 -5.59
N VAL A 18 -41.34 -24.47 -4.38
CA VAL A 18 -42.58 -25.00 -3.81
C VAL A 18 -43.77 -24.76 -4.71
N GLU A 19 -43.97 -23.53 -5.22
CA GLU A 19 -45.07 -23.20 -6.16
C GLU A 19 -45.02 -24.02 -7.43
N ARG A 20 -43.80 -24.27 -7.95
CA ARG A 20 -43.64 -25.07 -9.17
C ARG A 20 -43.91 -26.55 -8.96
N LEU A 21 -43.53 -27.06 -7.77
CA LEU A 21 -43.78 -28.46 -7.39
C LEU A 21 -45.21 -28.73 -6.97
N ALA A 22 -45.95 -27.73 -6.47
CA ALA A 22 -47.34 -27.84 -6.06
C ALA A 22 -48.27 -28.34 -7.18
N LYS A 23 -47.88 -28.21 -8.47
CA LYS A 23 -48.59 -28.76 -9.64
C LYS A 23 -48.50 -30.28 -9.74
N TYR A 24 -47.49 -30.90 -9.11
CA TYR A 24 -47.17 -32.30 -9.26
C TYR A 24 -47.22 -33.08 -7.93
N ILE A 25 -47.02 -32.37 -6.80
CA ILE A 25 -46.90 -32.98 -5.47
C ILE A 25 -47.82 -32.23 -4.51
N HIS A 26 -48.60 -32.96 -3.69
CA HIS A 26 -49.42 -32.39 -2.64
C HIS A 26 -48.52 -32.02 -1.45
N GLN A 27 -48.54 -30.74 -1.05
CA GLN A 27 -47.75 -30.20 0.07
C GLN A 27 -46.23 -30.47 -0.04
N PRO A 28 -45.53 -29.98 -1.09
CA PRO A 28 -44.12 -30.21 -1.25
C PRO A 28 -43.34 -29.49 -0.13
N GLN A 29 -42.48 -30.21 0.55
CA GLN A 29 -41.49 -29.61 1.48
C GLN A 29 -40.17 -29.49 0.74
N VAL A 30 -39.65 -28.27 0.63
CA VAL A 30 -38.38 -27.96 -0.05
C VAL A 30 -37.45 -27.26 0.92
N SER A 31 -36.20 -27.66 0.93
CA SER A 31 -35.12 -26.94 1.65
C SER A 31 -34.11 -26.45 0.61
N VAL A 32 -33.81 -25.16 0.64
CA VAL A 32 -32.78 -24.55 -0.21
C VAL A 32 -31.66 -24.05 0.66
N SER A 33 -30.46 -24.56 0.47
CA SER A 33 -29.26 -24.11 1.16
C SER A 33 -28.19 -23.70 0.15
N VAL A 34 -27.43 -22.66 0.49
CA VAL A 34 -26.26 -22.25 -0.29
C VAL A 34 -25.09 -23.13 0.11
N VAL A 35 -24.56 -23.92 -0.83
CA VAL A 35 -23.43 -24.82 -0.58
C VAL A 35 -22.12 -24.08 -0.74
N GLU A 36 -22.03 -23.15 -1.69
CA GLU A 36 -20.80 -22.41 -1.99
C GLU A 36 -21.15 -21.02 -2.54
N CYS A 37 -20.44 -19.99 -2.07
CA CYS A 37 -20.59 -18.61 -2.56
C CYS A 37 -19.38 -18.25 -3.44
N ALA A 38 -19.24 -18.88 -4.59
CA ALA A 38 -18.12 -18.69 -5.51
C ALA A 38 -17.98 -17.24 -6.06
N SER A 39 -19.03 -16.43 -5.95
CA SER A 39 -19.04 -15.03 -6.42
C SER A 39 -18.63 -14.01 -5.34
N GLN A 40 -18.28 -14.46 -4.14
CA GLN A 40 -17.91 -13.58 -3.03
C GLN A 40 -16.45 -13.80 -2.62
N GLU A 41 -15.56 -13.52 -3.56
CA GLU A 41 -14.12 -13.58 -3.31
C GLU A 41 -13.51 -12.19 -3.49
N ILE A 42 -12.57 -11.86 -2.61
CA ILE A 42 -11.74 -10.65 -2.72
C ILE A 42 -10.34 -11.07 -3.11
N THR A 43 -9.78 -10.39 -4.09
CA THR A 43 -8.39 -10.59 -4.50
C THR A 43 -7.48 -9.59 -3.79
N VAL A 44 -6.51 -10.08 -3.03
CA VAL A 44 -5.50 -9.24 -2.35
C VAL A 44 -4.12 -9.53 -2.93
N THR A 45 -3.47 -8.50 -3.46
CA THR A 45 -2.17 -8.61 -4.13
C THR A 45 -1.20 -7.51 -3.70
N GLY A 46 0.07 -7.64 -4.07
CA GLY A 46 1.12 -6.68 -3.75
C GLY A 46 1.79 -6.96 -2.42
N ALA A 47 2.13 -5.91 -1.69
CA ALA A 47 2.96 -5.97 -0.49
C ALA A 47 2.19 -6.36 0.78
N VAL A 48 1.62 -7.56 0.79
CA VAL A 48 1.01 -8.22 1.97
C VAL A 48 1.77 -9.49 2.33
N MET A 49 1.55 -9.98 3.53
CA MET A 49 2.24 -11.21 3.99
C MET A 49 1.78 -12.45 3.22
N LYS A 50 0.49 -12.52 2.88
CA LYS A 50 -0.11 -13.64 2.14
C LYS A 50 -0.99 -13.09 1.02
N PRO A 51 -0.44 -12.84 -0.18
CA PRO A 51 -1.25 -12.48 -1.33
C PRO A 51 -2.09 -13.69 -1.79
N GLY A 52 -3.32 -13.43 -2.24
CA GLY A 52 -4.21 -14.50 -2.67
C GLY A 52 -5.66 -14.05 -2.83
N VAL A 53 -6.52 -15.04 -3.06
CA VAL A 53 -7.97 -14.86 -3.16
C VAL A 53 -8.61 -15.33 -1.85
N TYR A 54 -9.46 -14.49 -1.28
CA TYR A 54 -10.09 -14.71 0.02
C TYR A 54 -11.60 -14.80 -0.12
N PRO A 55 -12.22 -15.95 0.23
CA PRO A 55 -13.66 -16.07 0.25
C PRO A 55 -14.25 -15.25 1.40
N ILE A 56 -15.28 -14.48 1.12
CA ILE A 56 -16.01 -13.70 2.11
C ILE A 56 -17.51 -14.04 2.06
N GLN A 57 -18.14 -14.04 3.21
CA GLN A 57 -19.59 -14.30 3.33
C GLN A 57 -20.42 -13.01 3.41
N ARG A 58 -19.78 -11.90 3.72
CA ARG A 58 -20.39 -10.58 3.86
C ARG A 58 -19.37 -9.50 3.51
N PRO A 59 -19.80 -8.30 3.12
CA PRO A 59 -18.89 -7.17 2.99
C PRO A 59 -18.08 -6.95 4.29
N ARG A 60 -16.79 -6.67 4.15
CA ARG A 60 -15.84 -6.47 5.24
C ARG A 60 -15.15 -5.13 5.11
N THR A 61 -14.63 -4.63 6.21
CA THR A 61 -13.76 -3.46 6.18
C THR A 61 -12.41 -3.81 5.55
N LEU A 62 -11.74 -2.81 4.98
CA LEU A 62 -10.42 -2.99 4.38
C LEU A 62 -9.40 -3.57 5.39
N ILE A 63 -9.46 -3.13 6.66
CA ILE A 63 -8.59 -3.64 7.73
C ILE A 63 -8.86 -5.11 8.04
N GLU A 64 -10.13 -5.54 8.07
CA GLU A 64 -10.47 -6.95 8.26
C GLU A 64 -9.87 -7.81 7.14
N VAL A 65 -9.95 -7.36 5.88
CA VAL A 65 -9.39 -8.09 4.74
C VAL A 65 -7.86 -8.10 4.77
N LEU A 66 -7.22 -6.99 5.10
CA LEU A 66 -5.77 -6.96 5.30
C LEU A 66 -5.32 -7.91 6.41
N SER A 67 -6.10 -8.01 7.49
CA SER A 67 -5.83 -8.95 8.58
C SER A 67 -5.93 -10.41 8.13
N LEU A 68 -6.88 -10.76 7.25
CA LEU A 68 -6.96 -12.09 6.63
C LEU A 68 -5.73 -12.39 5.79
N ALA A 69 -5.19 -11.40 5.07
CA ALA A 69 -3.96 -11.49 4.30
C ALA A 69 -2.67 -11.51 5.18
N GLY A 70 -2.82 -11.57 6.51
CA GLY A 70 -1.70 -11.59 7.45
C GLY A 70 -1.08 -10.21 7.71
N GLY A 71 -1.71 -9.14 7.25
CA GLY A 71 -1.22 -7.77 7.36
C GLY A 71 -0.28 -7.36 6.23
N LEU A 72 0.26 -6.17 6.35
CA LEU A 72 1.22 -5.61 5.39
C LEU A 72 2.58 -6.28 5.52
N SER A 73 3.27 -6.49 4.41
CA SER A 73 4.66 -6.96 4.41
C SER A 73 5.61 -5.83 4.82
N SER A 74 6.86 -6.18 5.17
CA SER A 74 7.91 -5.19 5.48
C SER A 74 8.28 -4.29 4.29
N GLY A 75 7.95 -4.71 3.08
CA GLY A 75 8.14 -3.94 1.85
C GLY A 75 6.88 -3.18 1.40
N ALA A 76 5.88 -3.02 2.26
CA ALA A 76 4.68 -2.27 1.91
C ALA A 76 4.95 -0.77 1.83
N GLY A 77 4.45 -0.15 0.77
CA GLY A 77 4.47 1.30 0.57
C GLY A 77 3.42 2.02 1.40
N SER A 78 3.09 3.23 1.02
CA SER A 78 2.16 4.09 1.75
C SER A 78 0.72 4.01 1.25
N THR A 79 0.46 3.37 0.11
CA THR A 79 -0.84 3.42 -0.57
C THR A 79 -1.43 2.06 -0.85
N ILE A 80 -2.76 2.00 -0.74
CA ILE A 80 -3.59 0.86 -1.10
C ILE A 80 -4.51 1.28 -2.25
N ASP A 81 -4.50 0.56 -3.34
CA ASP A 81 -5.40 0.72 -4.49
C ASP A 81 -6.54 -0.30 -4.34
N VAL A 82 -7.74 0.19 -4.07
CA VAL A 82 -8.95 -0.64 -3.99
C VAL A 82 -9.78 -0.41 -5.25
N ARG A 83 -10.05 -1.47 -5.97
CA ARG A 83 -10.94 -1.47 -7.12
C ARG A 83 -12.17 -2.28 -6.78
N THR A 84 -13.31 -1.63 -6.76
CA THR A 84 -14.60 -2.24 -6.47
C THR A 84 -15.51 -2.18 -7.71
N GLN A 85 -16.31 -3.22 -7.86
CA GLN A 85 -17.39 -3.24 -8.84
C GLN A 85 -18.68 -2.82 -8.12
N ALA A 86 -18.82 -1.53 -7.80
CA ALA A 86 -20.04 -1.04 -7.21
C ALA A 86 -21.20 -1.19 -8.21
N SER A 87 -22.17 -2.02 -7.87
CA SER A 87 -23.44 -2.08 -8.60
C SER A 87 -24.29 -0.89 -8.18
N ASP A 88 -24.64 -0.03 -9.12
CA ASP A 88 -25.64 1.03 -8.89
C ASP A 88 -27.00 0.36 -8.58
N PRO A 89 -27.55 0.57 -7.37
CA PRO A 89 -28.81 -0.07 -6.99
C PRO A 89 -30.00 0.36 -7.85
N HIS A 90 -29.90 1.47 -8.58
CA HIS A 90 -30.99 1.99 -9.42
C HIS A 90 -30.92 1.55 -10.89
N THR A 91 -29.70 1.31 -11.41
CA THR A 91 -29.52 0.97 -12.84
C THR A 91 -29.07 -0.47 -13.06
N GLY A 92 -28.67 -1.18 -12.02
CA GLY A 92 -28.10 -2.54 -12.11
C GLY A 92 -26.77 -2.60 -12.90
N LYS A 93 -26.22 -1.44 -13.30
CA LYS A 93 -24.95 -1.38 -14.01
C LYS A 93 -23.82 -1.32 -13.00
N SER A 94 -22.92 -2.27 -13.10
CA SER A 94 -21.66 -2.27 -12.35
C SER A 94 -20.69 -1.28 -13.01
N ALA A 95 -20.31 -0.24 -12.28
CA ALA A 95 -19.25 0.67 -12.71
C ALA A 95 -18.01 0.44 -11.83
N PRO A 96 -16.84 0.19 -12.42
CA PRO A 96 -15.63 0.05 -11.64
C PRO A 96 -15.28 1.38 -10.96
N GLN A 97 -15.15 1.36 -9.65
CA GLN A 97 -14.66 2.49 -8.87
C GLN A 97 -13.27 2.16 -8.34
N ARG A 98 -12.41 3.17 -8.30
CA ARG A 98 -11.05 3.05 -7.79
C ARG A 98 -10.83 4.04 -6.65
N PHE A 99 -10.35 3.51 -5.52
CA PHE A 99 -10.01 4.29 -4.35
C PHE A 99 -8.52 4.12 -4.06
N ILE A 100 -7.81 5.23 -3.88
CA ILE A 100 -6.43 5.24 -3.41
C ILE A 100 -6.46 5.71 -1.97
N ILE A 101 -6.02 4.86 -1.05
CA ILE A 101 -6.10 5.08 0.39
C ILE A 101 -4.68 5.15 0.94
N ASP A 102 -4.37 6.20 1.72
CA ASP A 102 -3.11 6.28 2.47
C ASP A 102 -3.19 5.38 3.72
N ILE A 103 -2.21 4.50 3.87
CA ILE A 103 -2.14 3.56 5.00
C ILE A 103 -2.07 4.30 6.34
N LYS A 104 -1.43 5.47 6.40
CA LYS A 104 -1.35 6.26 7.65
C LYS A 104 -2.71 6.78 8.08
N GLU A 105 -3.53 7.21 7.12
CA GLU A 105 -4.89 7.67 7.40
C GLU A 105 -5.77 6.51 7.83
N LEU A 106 -5.67 5.38 7.16
CA LEU A 106 -6.38 4.17 7.51
C LEU A 106 -6.06 3.68 8.94
N LEU A 107 -4.79 3.78 9.37
CA LEU A 107 -4.37 3.35 10.71
C LEU A 107 -4.75 4.35 11.82
N LYS A 108 -4.90 5.64 11.49
CA LYS A 108 -5.33 6.66 12.47
C LYS A 108 -6.80 6.50 12.84
N ASP A 109 -7.63 6.26 11.85
CA ASP A 109 -9.06 6.04 12.04
C ASP A 109 -9.54 4.87 11.16
N PRO A 110 -9.56 3.66 11.73
CA PRO A 110 -9.99 2.45 11.01
C PRO A 110 -11.41 2.52 10.44
N ASN A 111 -12.25 3.41 10.98
CA ASN A 111 -13.62 3.59 10.55
C ASN A 111 -13.82 4.83 9.65
N SER A 112 -12.79 5.70 9.51
CA SER A 112 -12.93 6.99 8.82
C SER A 112 -13.30 6.84 7.34
N ASN A 113 -12.85 5.79 6.70
CA ASN A 113 -13.11 5.60 5.27
C ASN A 113 -14.38 4.80 4.98
N GLY A 114 -15.02 4.17 5.98
CA GLY A 114 -16.28 3.45 5.81
C GLY A 114 -16.30 2.46 4.62
N LEU A 115 -15.14 2.26 3.97
CA LEU A 115 -15.04 1.48 2.74
C LEU A 115 -15.23 0.00 3.08
N LEU A 116 -16.41 -0.48 2.72
CA LEU A 116 -16.71 -1.90 2.74
C LEU A 116 -16.30 -2.50 1.39
N VAL A 117 -15.53 -3.54 1.45
CA VAL A 117 -15.10 -4.33 0.28
C VAL A 117 -15.90 -5.61 0.23
N GLY A 118 -16.33 -5.98 -0.96
CA GLY A 118 -17.23 -7.08 -1.23
C GLY A 118 -16.69 -8.07 -2.25
N GLY A 119 -17.52 -9.05 -2.63
CA GLY A 119 -17.15 -10.02 -3.64
C GLY A 119 -16.91 -9.37 -5.00
N GLY A 120 -15.84 -9.79 -5.67
CA GLY A 120 -15.37 -9.24 -6.93
C GLY A 120 -14.41 -8.05 -6.81
N ASP A 121 -14.20 -7.53 -5.59
CA ASP A 121 -13.27 -6.43 -5.37
C ASP A 121 -11.81 -6.90 -5.41
N SER A 122 -10.93 -6.02 -5.83
CA SER A 122 -9.48 -6.25 -5.81
C SER A 122 -8.75 -5.17 -5.00
N ILE A 123 -7.86 -5.62 -4.15
CA ILE A 123 -7.04 -4.77 -3.28
C ILE A 123 -5.58 -4.98 -3.67
N TYR A 124 -4.93 -3.91 -4.08
CA TYR A 124 -3.51 -3.92 -4.41
C TYR A 124 -2.76 -3.01 -3.46
N ILE A 125 -1.78 -3.56 -2.77
CA ILE A 125 -0.89 -2.83 -1.89
C ILE A 125 0.40 -2.54 -2.65
N ALA A 126 0.69 -1.25 -2.87
CA ALA A 126 1.91 -0.85 -3.52
C ALA A 126 3.14 -1.29 -2.71
N GLN A 127 4.21 -1.65 -3.40
CA GLN A 127 5.51 -1.83 -2.74
C GLN A 127 6.09 -0.48 -2.34
N ALA A 128 6.86 -0.46 -1.26
CA ALA A 128 7.62 0.72 -0.87
C ALA A 128 8.65 1.04 -1.94
N GLY A 129 8.73 2.28 -2.31
CA GLY A 129 9.89 2.78 -3.03
C GLY A 129 11.15 2.70 -2.17
N TYR A 130 12.27 3.10 -2.72
CA TYR A 130 13.55 3.12 -2.02
C TYR A 130 14.04 4.55 -1.86
N TYR A 131 14.78 4.78 -0.79
CA TYR A 131 15.66 5.93 -0.61
C TYR A 131 17.09 5.42 -0.43
N PHE A 132 18.05 6.29 -0.61
CA PHE A 132 19.47 5.95 -0.55
C PHE A 132 20.12 6.73 0.58
N VAL A 133 21.04 6.10 1.29
CA VAL A 133 21.85 6.75 2.32
C VAL A 133 23.31 6.53 2.00
N ASP A 134 24.07 7.61 1.96
CA ASP A 134 25.49 7.59 1.61
C ASP A 134 26.34 8.44 2.59
N GLY A 135 27.64 8.25 2.54
CA GLY A 135 28.62 9.02 3.30
C GLY A 135 28.93 8.45 4.68
N ALA A 136 29.01 9.34 5.69
CA ALA A 136 29.46 9.02 7.06
C ALA A 136 28.38 8.33 7.90
N VAL A 137 27.85 7.21 7.43
CA VAL A 137 26.90 6.33 8.15
C VAL A 137 27.48 4.94 8.33
N GLY A 138 26.91 4.17 9.24
CA GLY A 138 27.38 2.83 9.54
C GLY A 138 27.25 1.87 8.36
N ARG A 139 26.18 1.95 7.59
CA ARG A 139 25.87 1.08 6.44
C ARG A 139 25.25 1.90 5.31
N PRO A 140 26.06 2.46 4.41
CA PRO A 140 25.54 3.10 3.20
C PRO A 140 24.79 2.10 2.32
N GLY A 141 23.74 2.55 1.62
CA GLY A 141 22.97 1.67 0.72
C GLY A 141 21.55 2.14 0.46
N ALA A 142 20.77 1.28 -0.21
CA ALA A 142 19.36 1.49 -0.50
C ALA A 142 18.49 0.90 0.60
N TYR A 143 17.45 1.63 1.00
CA TYR A 143 16.53 1.25 2.07
C TYR A 143 15.08 1.41 1.61
N PRO A 144 14.18 0.50 2.00
CA PRO A 144 12.77 0.64 1.67
C PRO A 144 12.15 1.83 2.42
N LEU A 145 11.41 2.65 1.68
CA LEU A 145 10.75 3.83 2.21
C LEU A 145 9.48 3.44 2.97
N GLN A 146 9.59 3.34 4.28
CA GLN A 146 8.43 3.07 5.14
C GLN A 146 7.65 4.35 5.47
N PRO A 147 6.33 4.25 5.76
CA PRO A 147 5.54 5.38 6.19
C PRO A 147 6.14 6.10 7.42
N GLY A 148 6.42 7.40 7.29
CA GLY A 148 7.02 8.21 8.36
C GLY A 148 8.54 8.14 8.47
N THR A 149 9.23 7.64 7.44
CA THR A 149 10.69 7.75 7.32
C THR A 149 11.08 9.22 7.10
N SER A 150 12.09 9.67 7.82
CA SER A 150 12.63 11.02 7.78
C SER A 150 14.16 10.98 7.70
N ALA A 151 14.81 12.10 7.44
CA ALA A 151 16.25 12.16 7.26
C ALA A 151 17.02 11.64 8.49
N TYR A 152 16.62 12.04 9.70
CA TYR A 152 17.23 11.54 10.94
C TYR A 152 17.00 10.03 11.13
N LYS A 153 15.77 9.56 10.89
CA LYS A 153 15.44 8.12 10.97
C LYS A 153 16.24 7.32 9.95
N ALA A 154 16.39 7.83 8.72
CA ALA A 154 17.16 7.19 7.66
C ALA A 154 18.63 6.99 8.07
N ALA A 155 19.27 8.03 8.60
CA ALA A 155 20.63 7.93 9.12
C ALA A 155 20.73 6.90 10.27
N THR A 156 19.71 6.84 11.14
CA THR A 156 19.65 5.87 12.25
C THR A 156 19.51 4.43 11.73
N ILE A 157 18.61 4.19 10.76
CA ILE A 157 18.39 2.89 10.13
C ILE A 157 19.65 2.42 9.39
N ALA A 158 20.39 3.36 8.80
CA ALA A 158 21.68 3.10 8.15
C ALA A 158 22.83 2.78 9.14
N GLY A 159 22.51 2.47 10.38
CA GLY A 159 23.47 2.09 11.42
C GLY A 159 24.05 3.25 12.21
N GLY A 160 23.37 4.40 12.17
CA GLY A 160 23.81 5.63 12.81
C GLY A 160 24.90 6.36 12.02
N THR A 161 25.23 7.56 12.47
CA THR A 161 26.30 8.37 11.88
C THR A 161 27.64 8.04 12.51
N LYS A 162 28.69 8.10 11.71
CA LYS A 162 30.08 7.93 12.21
C LYS A 162 30.49 9.11 13.08
N TRP A 163 31.57 8.93 13.87
CA TRP A 163 32.09 9.94 14.81
C TRP A 163 32.58 11.23 14.12
N ASP A 164 33.01 11.13 12.87
CA ASP A 164 33.50 12.22 12.03
C ASP A 164 32.41 12.83 11.10
N ALA A 165 31.16 12.44 11.29
CA ALA A 165 30.03 12.91 10.48
C ALA A 165 29.68 14.37 10.78
N VAL A 166 29.35 15.13 9.75
CA VAL A 166 28.83 16.49 9.84
C VAL A 166 27.31 16.41 9.94
N LEU A 167 26.74 16.63 11.13
CA LEU A 167 25.34 16.41 11.42
C LEU A 167 24.45 17.64 11.19
N ASP A 168 25.02 18.82 11.18
CA ASP A 168 24.32 20.11 10.95
C ASP A 168 24.12 20.44 9.48
N GLN A 169 24.70 19.65 8.57
CA GLN A 169 24.63 19.87 7.11
C GLN A 169 24.40 18.57 6.35
N VAL A 170 23.45 17.76 6.81
CA VAL A 170 23.04 16.56 6.06
C VAL A 170 22.25 16.97 4.84
N ARG A 171 22.71 16.54 3.66
CA ARG A 171 22.08 16.86 2.39
C ARG A 171 21.04 15.82 2.01
N VAL A 172 19.86 16.26 1.70
CA VAL A 172 18.82 15.42 1.09
C VAL A 172 18.62 15.89 -0.35
N ILE A 173 18.96 15.04 -1.28
CA ILE A 173 18.88 15.33 -2.70
C ILE A 173 17.65 14.62 -3.24
N ARG A 174 16.76 15.40 -3.82
CA ARG A 174 15.48 14.97 -4.39
C ARG A 174 15.41 15.38 -5.84
N THR A 175 14.91 14.51 -6.70
CA THR A 175 14.61 14.85 -8.09
C THR A 175 13.24 15.53 -8.15
N ASP A 176 13.16 16.73 -8.73
CA ASP A 176 11.90 17.44 -8.95
C ASP A 176 11.09 16.81 -10.12
N GLU A 177 9.88 17.31 -10.35
CA GLU A 177 9.01 16.85 -11.44
C GLU A 177 9.63 17.08 -12.84
N SER A 178 10.60 17.98 -12.96
CA SER A 178 11.32 18.28 -14.19
C SER A 178 12.56 17.41 -14.38
N GLY A 179 12.87 16.51 -13.43
CA GLY A 179 14.04 15.65 -13.46
C GLY A 179 15.33 16.30 -12.94
N ASN A 180 15.26 17.51 -12.37
CA ASN A 180 16.43 18.19 -11.83
C ASN A 180 16.65 17.84 -10.36
N PRO A 181 17.91 17.66 -9.91
CA PRO A 181 18.21 17.46 -8.49
C PRO A 181 18.03 18.76 -7.70
N VAL A 182 17.24 18.68 -6.65
CA VAL A 182 17.05 19.74 -5.66
C VAL A 182 17.67 19.29 -4.36
N GLU A 183 18.60 20.08 -3.84
CA GLU A 183 19.27 19.81 -2.58
C GLU A 183 18.60 20.55 -1.42
N LYS A 184 18.35 19.85 -0.31
CA LYS A 184 17.86 20.40 0.94
C LYS A 184 18.81 20.02 2.07
N ILE A 185 19.19 20.99 2.90
CA ILE A 185 20.07 20.78 4.05
C ILE A 185 19.20 20.56 5.29
N VAL A 186 19.54 19.54 6.06
CA VAL A 186 18.86 19.16 7.31
C VAL A 186 19.89 19.07 8.44
N ASP A 187 19.65 19.80 9.51
CA ASP A 187 20.44 19.69 10.76
C ASP A 187 19.87 18.54 11.61
N ILE A 188 20.39 17.33 11.40
CA ILE A 188 19.93 16.15 12.16
C ILE A 188 20.39 16.17 13.63
N ALA A 189 21.42 16.97 13.98
CA ALA A 189 21.80 17.19 15.37
C ALA A 189 20.72 18.02 16.09
N ALA A 190 20.21 19.07 15.44
CA ALA A 190 19.10 19.86 15.98
C ALA A 190 17.80 19.03 16.11
N VAL A 191 17.53 18.15 15.15
CA VAL A 191 16.38 17.23 15.23
C VAL A 191 16.51 16.33 16.47
N ARG A 192 17.68 15.71 16.67
CA ARG A 192 17.94 14.80 17.78
C ARG A 192 17.92 15.51 19.14
N ASP A 193 18.63 16.62 19.26
CA ASP A 193 18.97 17.22 20.55
C ASP A 193 18.00 18.34 20.96
N ARG A 194 17.37 19.01 19.99
CA ARG A 194 16.55 20.21 20.21
C ARG A 194 15.12 20.05 19.74
N GLY A 195 14.72 18.88 19.19
CA GLY A 195 13.38 18.64 18.71
C GLY A 195 13.00 19.48 17.47
N ALA A 196 13.98 19.88 16.67
CA ALA A 196 13.75 20.59 15.43
C ALA A 196 12.90 19.75 14.45
N PRO A 197 12.18 20.37 13.52
CA PRO A 197 11.41 19.65 12.53
C PRO A 197 12.29 18.74 11.67
N ASP A 198 11.96 17.46 11.57
CA ASP A 198 12.68 16.51 10.73
C ASP A 198 12.09 16.50 9.32
N MET A 199 12.91 16.29 8.31
CA MET A 199 12.48 16.27 6.93
C MET A 199 11.95 14.89 6.54
N PRO A 200 10.68 14.75 6.12
CA PRO A 200 10.15 13.50 5.60
C PRO A 200 10.78 13.17 4.24
N LEU A 201 11.21 11.93 4.10
CA LEU A 201 11.77 11.43 2.84
C LEU A 201 10.67 10.99 1.87
N GLN A 202 11.02 11.04 0.58
CA GLN A 202 10.23 10.55 -0.53
C GLN A 202 11.02 9.47 -1.29
N GLU A 203 10.32 8.76 -2.16
CA GLU A 203 10.94 7.79 -3.04
C GLU A 203 11.98 8.44 -3.94
N GLY A 204 13.14 7.79 -4.06
CA GLY A 204 14.27 8.29 -4.84
C GLY A 204 15.16 9.30 -4.12
N ASP A 205 14.81 9.74 -2.90
CA ASP A 205 15.68 10.65 -2.14
C ASP A 205 17.04 10.02 -1.83
N VAL A 206 18.08 10.83 -1.90
CA VAL A 206 19.43 10.46 -1.49
C VAL A 206 19.85 11.31 -0.29
N VAL A 207 20.06 10.66 0.85
CA VAL A 207 20.54 11.28 2.09
C VAL A 207 22.05 11.15 2.12
N VAL A 208 22.78 12.26 2.08
CA VAL A 208 24.25 12.28 2.11
C VAL A 208 24.71 12.90 3.42
N VAL A 209 25.46 12.12 4.20
CA VAL A 209 26.08 12.55 5.45
C VAL A 209 27.56 12.78 5.19
N ASP A 210 27.99 14.03 5.14
CA ASP A 210 29.37 14.37 4.85
C ASP A 210 30.29 14.12 6.05
N THR A 211 31.60 14.00 5.77
CA THR A 211 32.67 13.98 6.79
C THR A 211 33.40 15.29 6.83
N ASN A 212 34.02 15.64 7.97
CA ASN A 212 34.81 16.85 8.11
C ASN A 212 36.00 16.95 7.13
N ALA A 213 36.46 15.82 6.58
CA ALA A 213 37.57 15.75 5.64
C ALA A 213 37.16 15.97 4.16
N VAL A 214 35.91 16.05 3.83
CA VAL A 214 35.42 15.97 2.44
C VAL A 214 34.88 17.29 1.88
N LYS A 215 34.96 18.39 2.61
CA LYS A 215 34.50 19.72 2.12
C LYS A 215 35.10 20.19 0.80
N SER A 216 36.10 19.52 0.25
CA SER A 216 36.83 20.00 -0.96
C SER A 216 36.78 19.07 -2.18
N GLY A 217 36.18 17.89 -2.13
CA GLY A 217 36.32 16.88 -3.22
C GLY A 217 35.04 16.35 -3.88
N PHE A 218 33.87 16.71 -3.39
CA PHE A 218 32.66 15.98 -3.73
C PHE A 218 31.97 16.34 -5.05
N VAL A 219 32.32 17.44 -5.68
CA VAL A 219 31.71 17.89 -6.96
C VAL A 219 32.05 16.94 -8.10
N THR A 220 33.18 16.22 -8.02
CA THR A 220 33.69 15.41 -9.15
C THR A 220 33.14 13.97 -9.20
N LEU A 221 32.65 13.43 -8.09
CA LEU A 221 32.11 12.05 -8.08
C LEU A 221 30.64 11.98 -8.50
N TRP A 222 29.90 13.07 -8.39
CA TRP A 222 28.47 13.16 -8.70
C TRP A 222 28.15 12.97 -10.19
N ASP A 223 28.94 13.57 -11.07
CA ASP A 223 28.72 13.47 -12.51
C ASP A 223 28.86 12.05 -13.06
N ASN A 224 29.62 11.20 -12.41
CA ASN A 224 29.89 9.85 -12.88
C ASN A 224 28.92 8.80 -12.34
N THR A 225 28.43 8.92 -11.10
CA THR A 225 27.57 7.90 -10.48
C THR A 225 26.12 8.01 -10.94
N PHE A 226 25.61 9.23 -11.13
CA PHE A 226 24.26 9.44 -11.66
C PHE A 226 24.10 9.06 -13.14
N ARG A 227 25.16 9.21 -13.95
CA ARG A 227 25.16 8.73 -15.34
C ARG A 227 25.02 7.22 -15.44
N VAL A 228 25.53 6.46 -14.49
CA VAL A 228 25.45 4.99 -14.50
C VAL A 228 24.06 4.51 -14.06
N ILE A 229 23.42 5.19 -13.11
CA ILE A 229 22.07 4.81 -12.64
C ILE A 229 20.99 5.20 -13.67
N ALA A 230 21.12 6.36 -14.32
CA ALA A 230 20.19 6.78 -15.38
C ALA A 230 20.29 5.91 -16.65
N LEU A 231 21.44 5.31 -16.92
CA LEU A 231 21.64 4.39 -18.07
C LEU A 231 21.20 2.95 -17.76
N GLY A 232 21.12 2.54 -16.47
CA GLY A 232 20.67 1.22 -16.05
C GLY A 232 19.14 1.05 -16.01
N ALA A 233 18.37 2.12 -16.15
CA ALA A 233 16.90 2.09 -16.17
C ALA A 233 16.30 2.00 -17.59
N LEU A 234 17.13 1.80 -18.61
CA LEU A 234 16.73 1.71 -20.02
C LEU A 234 17.01 0.33 -20.67
N PHE A 235 17.24 -0.71 -19.84
CA PHE A 235 17.30 -2.09 -20.33
C PHE A 235 16.39 -3.01 -19.53
#